data_3931df7cabbd370f0889f46c3b9da131
#
_entry.id   3931df7cabbd370f0889f46c3b9da131
#
_cell.length_a   1.000
_cell.length_b   1.000
_cell.length_c   1.000
_cell.angle_alpha   90.00
_cell.angle_beta   90.00
_cell.angle_gamma   90.00
#
_symmetry.space_group_name_H-M   'P 1'
#
loop_
_entity.id
_entity.type
_entity.pdbx_description
1 polymer ?
#
loop_
_entity_poly.entity_id
_entity_poly.type
_entity_poly.pdbx_seq_one_letter_code
_entity_poly.pdbx_strand_id
1 'polypeptide(L)'
;MDYGKVASDVIAAVGKDNLVAAAHCATRLRLVLKDDTKVDQKALDENPDVKGTFKIDGQYQVIIGAGDVNFVYDELIKKTGLSEVSTDDLKQIANNNGRFNPIMALIKLLSDIFVPIIPALVAGGLLMALRNFLTSPDLFGPKSLEEMYPAIEGISAMIQLMSAAPFMFLPILVGISAAKRFGANQFLGAAIGMIMTTPDLGGASEYWNVFGYHVAQTNYAYQVIPVLAAVWLLSVLEKFFHKRLPSSVDFTFTPLLSVMITGFVTFTVIGPVMLMLSNAITDGIVWLYNTTGFIGMGIFGGTYSLIVMTGLHQSFPAIETQLLSAWREGIGYGDFVFVVASMANVAQGAAKILKQKVLLHLQGYQPF
;
A
#
# COMPACT_ATOMS: atom_id res chain seq x y z
N MET A 1 10.19 37.71 -0.91
CA MET A 1 10.88 36.72 -0.06
C MET A 1 11.98 36.03 -0.85
N ASP A 2 13.20 35.96 -0.35
CA ASP A 2 14.27 35.14 -0.91
C ASP A 2 14.20 33.74 -0.27
N TYR A 3 13.59 32.81 -0.95
CA TYR A 3 13.33 31.45 -0.45
C TYR A 3 14.61 30.71 -0.08
N GLY A 4 15.67 30.89 -0.88
CA GLY A 4 16.97 30.27 -0.63
C GLY A 4 17.66 30.82 0.63
N LYS A 5 17.52 32.12 0.91
CA LYS A 5 18.02 32.74 2.12
C LYS A 5 17.23 32.29 3.35
N VAL A 6 15.90 32.33 3.28
CA VAL A 6 15.02 31.89 4.40
C VAL A 6 15.30 30.43 4.75
N ALA A 7 15.42 29.53 3.75
CA ALA A 7 15.79 28.14 3.99
C ALA A 7 17.16 28.01 4.70
N SER A 8 18.16 28.82 4.30
CA SER A 8 19.48 28.82 4.94
C SER A 8 19.42 29.32 6.39
N ASP A 9 18.65 30.38 6.64
CA ASP A 9 18.48 30.96 7.97
C ASP A 9 17.79 29.96 8.91
N VAL A 10 16.74 29.27 8.43
CA VAL A 10 16.07 28.20 9.19
C VAL A 10 17.05 27.04 9.46
N ILE A 11 17.82 26.59 8.46
CA ILE A 11 18.80 25.51 8.65
C ILE A 11 19.88 25.91 9.66
N ALA A 12 20.36 27.14 9.60
CA ALA A 12 21.36 27.65 10.54
C ALA A 12 20.81 27.70 11.98
N ALA A 13 19.58 28.17 12.15
CA ALA A 13 18.95 28.29 13.45
C ALA A 13 18.62 26.93 14.10
N VAL A 14 18.19 25.93 13.32
CA VAL A 14 17.89 24.60 13.88
C VAL A 14 19.11 23.67 13.91
N GLY A 15 20.14 23.97 13.15
CA GLY A 15 21.34 23.16 12.99
C GLY A 15 21.16 22.04 11.94
N LYS A 16 22.00 22.03 10.89
CA LYS A 16 21.90 21.02 9.82
C LYS A 16 22.00 19.58 10.35
N ASP A 17 22.94 19.32 11.24
CA ASP A 17 23.18 17.99 11.83
C ASP A 17 22.14 17.59 12.88
N ASN A 18 21.37 18.57 13.36
CA ASN A 18 20.26 18.39 14.31
C ASN A 18 18.95 18.05 13.61
N LEU A 19 18.82 18.33 12.31
CA LEU A 19 17.63 18.09 11.52
C LEU A 19 17.57 16.62 11.09
N VAL A 20 16.53 15.90 11.53
CA VAL A 20 16.30 14.47 11.23
C VAL A 20 15.42 14.29 10.01
N ALA A 21 14.32 15.05 9.96
CA ALA A 21 13.35 15.00 8.87
C ALA A 21 12.61 16.33 8.75
N ALA A 22 12.14 16.62 7.56
CA ALA A 22 11.35 17.81 7.26
C ALA A 22 10.14 17.47 6.40
N ALA A 23 9.03 18.13 6.66
CA ALA A 23 7.85 18.17 5.80
C ALA A 23 7.26 19.58 5.84
N HIS A 24 6.25 19.83 5.03
CA HIS A 24 5.50 21.08 5.08
C HIS A 24 3.98 20.84 5.02
N CYS A 25 3.21 21.82 5.44
CA CYS A 25 1.78 21.89 5.16
C CYS A 25 1.49 23.23 4.47
N ALA A 26 0.24 23.58 4.29
CA ALA A 26 -0.17 24.77 3.53
C ALA A 26 0.51 26.10 3.97
N THR A 27 0.97 26.22 5.22
CA THR A 27 1.49 27.49 5.77
C THR A 27 2.79 27.36 6.56
N ARG A 28 3.28 26.15 6.85
CA ARG A 28 4.39 25.98 7.80
C ARG A 28 5.30 24.80 7.44
N LEU A 29 6.58 24.96 7.75
CA LEU A 29 7.54 23.88 7.80
C LEU A 29 7.32 23.05 9.07
N ARG A 30 7.47 21.75 8.99
CA ARG A 30 7.43 20.81 10.11
C ARG A 30 8.74 20.07 10.15
N LEU A 31 9.48 20.23 11.21
CA LEU A 31 10.83 19.72 11.38
C LEU A 31 10.86 18.73 12.54
N VAL A 32 11.55 17.61 12.38
CA VAL A 32 11.92 16.71 13.47
C VAL A 32 13.39 16.94 13.76
N LEU A 33 13.69 17.27 15.01
CA LEU A 33 15.03 17.56 15.48
C LEU A 33 15.52 16.47 16.43
N LYS A 34 16.81 16.23 16.48
CA LYS A 34 17.42 15.33 17.46
C LYS A 34 17.35 15.91 18.87
N ASP A 35 17.53 17.22 18.97
CA ASP A 35 17.59 17.97 20.21
C ASP A 35 17.04 19.38 20.01
N ASP A 36 15.84 19.62 20.52
CA ASP A 36 15.16 20.92 20.36
C ASP A 36 15.80 22.06 21.18
N THR A 37 16.63 21.71 22.17
CA THR A 37 17.30 22.73 23.01
C THR A 37 18.42 23.45 22.26
N LYS A 38 18.86 22.93 21.14
CA LYS A 38 19.90 23.51 20.28
C LYS A 38 19.38 24.50 19.25
N VAL A 39 18.08 24.73 19.22
CA VAL A 39 17.47 25.70 18.30
C VAL A 39 17.77 27.13 18.75
N ASP A 40 18.33 27.92 17.86
CA ASP A 40 18.44 29.36 18.07
C ASP A 40 17.09 30.04 17.80
N GLN A 41 16.26 30.04 18.85
CA GLN A 41 14.92 30.62 18.82
C GLN A 41 14.97 32.12 18.44
N LYS A 42 15.98 32.84 18.96
CA LYS A 42 16.11 34.29 18.74
C LYS A 42 16.36 34.58 17.24
N ALA A 43 17.19 33.80 16.59
CA ALA A 43 17.47 33.97 15.16
C ALA A 43 16.21 33.73 14.30
N LEU A 44 15.32 32.81 14.70
CA LEU A 44 14.04 32.58 14.02
C LEU A 44 13.03 33.70 14.28
N ASP A 45 12.96 34.20 15.49
CA ASP A 45 12.01 35.25 15.88
C ASP A 45 12.39 36.62 15.27
N GLU A 46 13.69 36.88 15.05
CA GLU A 46 14.20 38.10 14.41
C GLU A 46 14.12 38.04 12.86
N ASN A 47 13.84 36.85 12.26
CA ASN A 47 13.74 36.71 10.81
C ASN A 47 12.39 37.27 10.31
N PRO A 48 12.37 38.32 9.46
CA PRO A 48 11.14 39.00 9.02
C PRO A 48 10.22 38.09 8.18
N ASP A 49 10.73 37.02 7.61
CA ASP A 49 10.00 36.07 6.78
C ASP A 49 9.43 34.88 7.58
N VAL A 50 9.82 34.74 8.87
CA VAL A 50 9.27 33.77 9.81
C VAL A 50 8.19 34.42 10.65
N LYS A 51 6.94 33.96 10.51
CA LYS A 51 5.77 34.57 11.20
C LYS A 51 5.56 34.01 12.61
N GLY A 52 6.33 33.05 13.02
CA GLY A 52 6.30 32.44 14.35
C GLY A 52 6.74 30.97 14.32
N THR A 53 7.05 30.48 15.50
CA THR A 53 7.48 29.10 15.72
C THR A 53 6.72 28.49 16.89
N PHE A 54 6.50 27.18 16.88
CA PHE A 54 5.95 26.46 18.01
C PHE A 54 6.29 24.98 17.94
N LYS A 55 6.20 24.33 19.09
CA LYS A 55 6.48 22.90 19.24
C LYS A 55 5.19 22.17 19.59
N ILE A 56 4.90 21.11 18.83
CA ILE A 56 3.74 20.24 19.04
C ILE A 56 4.06 18.81 18.57
N ASP A 57 3.65 17.82 19.34
CA ASP A 57 3.76 16.39 18.98
C ASP A 57 5.20 15.95 18.57
N GLY A 58 6.23 16.47 19.24
CA GLY A 58 7.63 16.16 18.93
C GLY A 58 8.14 16.76 17.63
N GLN A 59 7.38 17.70 17.04
CA GLN A 59 7.76 18.48 15.85
C GLN A 59 8.03 19.93 16.22
N TYR A 60 9.07 20.49 15.64
CA TYR A 60 9.34 21.92 15.64
C TYR A 60 8.73 22.53 14.38
N GLN A 61 7.80 23.48 14.53
CA GLN A 61 7.05 24.06 13.41
C GLN A 61 7.43 25.52 13.21
N VAL A 62 7.75 25.89 11.95
CA VAL A 62 8.12 27.26 11.55
C VAL A 62 7.07 27.76 10.57
N ILE A 63 6.33 28.82 10.93
CA ILE A 63 5.29 29.41 10.10
C ILE A 63 5.93 30.37 9.09
N ILE A 64 5.79 30.04 7.80
CA ILE A 64 6.26 30.86 6.68
C ILE A 64 5.08 31.62 6.06
N GLY A 65 4.02 30.91 5.72
CA GLY A 65 2.83 31.45 5.08
C GLY A 65 2.37 30.61 3.89
N ALA A 66 1.12 30.86 3.47
CA ALA A 66 0.52 30.13 2.36
C ALA A 66 1.21 30.49 1.02
N GLY A 67 1.57 29.47 0.27
CA GLY A 67 2.25 29.59 -1.04
C GLY A 67 3.77 29.63 -0.93
N ASP A 68 4.34 30.43 -0.04
CA ASP A 68 5.79 30.60 0.11
C ASP A 68 6.46 29.38 0.74
N VAL A 69 5.75 28.68 1.61
CA VAL A 69 6.28 27.53 2.36
C VAL A 69 6.78 26.40 1.44
N ASN A 70 6.14 26.17 0.31
CA ASN A 70 6.53 25.14 -0.64
C ASN A 70 7.93 25.42 -1.22
N PHE A 71 8.15 26.67 -1.64
CA PHE A 71 9.43 27.08 -2.22
C PHE A 71 10.58 27.08 -1.18
N VAL A 72 10.26 27.49 0.07
CA VAL A 72 11.26 27.44 1.18
C VAL A 72 11.58 25.97 1.51
N TYR A 73 10.57 25.09 1.50
CA TYR A 73 10.77 23.67 1.73
C TYR A 73 11.65 23.01 0.66
N ASP A 74 11.37 23.28 -0.63
CA ASP A 74 12.16 22.76 -1.74
C ASP A 74 13.64 23.17 -1.62
N GLU A 75 13.92 24.42 -1.27
CA GLU A 75 15.28 24.92 -1.03
C GLU A 75 15.91 24.29 0.22
N LEU A 76 15.14 24.06 1.28
CA LEU A 76 15.60 23.38 2.49
C LEU A 76 16.02 21.92 2.17
N ILE A 77 15.21 21.18 1.44
CA ILE A 77 15.52 19.80 1.03
C ILE A 77 16.78 19.76 0.16
N LYS A 78 16.90 20.65 -0.84
CA LYS A 78 18.10 20.75 -1.69
C LYS A 78 19.37 20.98 -0.88
N LYS A 79 19.34 21.90 0.10
CA LYS A 79 20.50 22.28 0.92
C LYS A 79 20.86 21.25 1.98
N THR A 80 19.88 20.55 2.52
CA THR A 80 20.10 19.53 3.57
C THR A 80 20.40 18.15 3.01
N GLY A 81 19.91 17.84 1.80
CA GLY A 81 19.99 16.51 1.20
C GLY A 81 19.03 15.50 1.84
N LEU A 82 18.05 15.96 2.63
CA LEU A 82 17.03 15.11 3.20
C LEU A 82 16.06 14.62 2.12
N SER A 83 15.51 13.43 2.30
CA SER A 83 14.43 12.93 1.45
C SER A 83 13.12 13.64 1.81
N GLU A 84 12.29 13.90 0.82
CA GLU A 84 10.94 14.37 1.05
C GLU A 84 10.16 13.38 1.91
N VAL A 85 9.52 13.88 2.97
CA VAL A 85 8.75 13.09 3.93
C VAL A 85 7.34 13.65 4.03
N SER A 86 6.33 12.78 4.01
CA SER A 86 4.96 13.23 4.23
C SER A 86 4.73 13.70 5.67
N THR A 87 3.71 14.55 5.89
CA THR A 87 3.39 15.03 7.25
C THR A 87 3.01 13.91 8.22
N ASP A 88 2.48 12.79 7.72
CA ASP A 88 2.11 11.63 8.54
C ASP A 88 3.33 10.78 8.88
N ASP A 89 4.27 10.63 7.96
CA ASP A 89 5.56 10.01 8.21
C ASP A 89 6.40 10.78 9.24
N LEU A 90 6.36 12.10 9.14
CA LEU A 90 7.06 12.97 10.07
C LEU A 90 6.56 12.80 11.52
N LYS A 91 5.25 12.63 11.72
CA LYS A 91 4.67 12.32 13.04
C LYS A 91 5.17 10.98 13.59
N GLN A 92 5.33 9.99 12.73
CA GLN A 92 5.84 8.67 13.14
C GLN A 92 7.33 8.75 13.51
N ILE A 93 8.13 9.50 12.77
CA ILE A 93 9.55 9.72 13.08
C ILE A 93 9.70 10.46 14.41
N ALA A 94 8.87 11.50 14.65
CA ALA A 94 8.86 12.26 15.89
C ALA A 94 8.51 11.40 17.13
N ASN A 95 7.56 10.46 16.98
CA ASN A 95 7.11 9.60 18.07
C ASN A 95 8.06 8.42 18.38
N ASN A 96 8.91 8.02 17.44
CA ASN A 96 9.69 6.77 17.56
C ASN A 96 11.08 6.93 18.20
N ASN A 97 11.49 8.08 18.68
CA ASN A 97 12.78 8.29 19.38
C ASN A 97 13.97 7.44 18.81
N GLY A 98 14.02 7.21 17.49
CA GLY A 98 15.11 6.51 16.83
C GLY A 98 15.20 4.99 17.08
N ARG A 99 14.23 4.35 17.73
CA ARG A 99 14.21 2.88 17.89
C ARG A 99 13.73 2.23 16.59
N PHE A 100 14.63 1.50 15.95
CA PHE A 100 14.31 0.68 14.77
C PHE A 100 13.40 -0.48 15.19
N ASN A 101 12.13 -0.43 14.81
CA ASN A 101 11.20 -1.55 14.95
C ASN A 101 10.97 -2.17 13.57
N PRO A 102 11.45 -3.40 13.30
CA PRO A 102 11.35 -4.03 11.98
C PRO A 102 9.89 -4.24 11.55
N ILE A 103 8.97 -4.48 12.50
CA ILE A 103 7.54 -4.62 12.20
C ILE A 103 6.97 -3.28 11.72
N MET A 104 7.31 -2.17 12.38
CA MET A 104 6.87 -0.84 11.99
C MET A 104 7.45 -0.44 10.62
N ALA A 105 8.69 -0.81 10.34
CA ALA A 105 9.32 -0.58 9.03
C ALA A 105 8.61 -1.36 7.92
N LEU A 106 8.18 -2.60 8.18
CA LEU A 106 7.39 -3.40 7.23
C LEU A 106 6.00 -2.78 7.01
N ILE A 107 5.31 -2.40 8.08
CA ILE A 107 3.99 -1.73 8.00
C ILE A 107 4.09 -0.45 7.18
N LYS A 108 5.13 0.36 7.41
CA LYS A 108 5.38 1.58 6.65
C LYS A 108 5.65 1.28 5.18
N LEU A 109 6.51 0.30 4.88
CA LEU A 109 6.79 -0.13 3.51
C LEU A 109 5.49 -0.50 2.77
N LEU A 110 4.64 -1.31 3.39
CA LEU A 110 3.36 -1.70 2.80
C LEU A 110 2.43 -0.50 2.64
N SER A 111 2.35 0.37 3.65
CA SER A 111 1.55 1.60 3.59
C SER A 111 1.97 2.50 2.42
N ASP A 112 3.29 2.75 2.27
CA ASP A 112 3.83 3.59 1.19
C ASP A 112 3.48 3.03 -0.21
N ILE A 113 3.38 1.70 -0.34
CA ILE A 113 3.04 1.03 -1.59
C ILE A 113 1.53 1.04 -1.84
N PHE A 114 0.70 0.79 -0.80
CA PHE A 114 -0.73 0.62 -0.97
C PHE A 114 -1.53 1.94 -0.97
N VAL A 115 -1.12 2.95 -0.20
CA VAL A 115 -1.85 4.22 -0.10
C VAL A 115 -2.12 4.86 -1.47
N PRO A 116 -1.17 4.92 -2.42
CA PRO A 116 -1.44 5.47 -3.76
C PRO A 116 -2.47 4.65 -4.57
N ILE A 117 -2.63 3.37 -4.27
CA ILE A 117 -3.52 2.44 -4.99
C ILE A 117 -4.95 2.46 -4.43
N ILE A 118 -5.12 2.86 -3.16
CA ILE A 118 -6.42 2.87 -2.47
C ILE A 118 -7.56 3.48 -3.29
N PRO A 119 -7.41 4.65 -3.97
CA PRO A 119 -8.53 5.22 -4.73
C PRO A 119 -9.07 4.29 -5.83
N ALA A 120 -8.18 3.56 -6.52
CA ALA A 120 -8.60 2.60 -7.55
C ALA A 120 -9.34 1.39 -6.95
N LEU A 121 -8.85 0.88 -5.81
CA LEU A 121 -9.50 -0.23 -5.09
C LEU A 121 -10.84 0.16 -4.52
N VAL A 122 -10.96 1.38 -3.97
CA VAL A 122 -12.23 1.91 -3.46
C VAL A 122 -13.26 2.05 -4.58
N ALA A 123 -12.85 2.57 -5.74
CA ALA A 123 -13.74 2.67 -6.90
C ALA A 123 -14.24 1.27 -7.35
N GLY A 124 -13.32 0.31 -7.47
CA GLY A 124 -13.68 -1.08 -7.79
C GLY A 124 -14.63 -1.71 -6.76
N GLY A 125 -14.34 -1.54 -5.48
CA GLY A 125 -15.17 -2.06 -4.38
C GLY A 125 -16.57 -1.46 -4.33
N LEU A 126 -16.70 -0.15 -4.56
CA LEU A 126 -18.02 0.50 -4.62
C LEU A 126 -18.84 0.03 -5.84
N LEU A 127 -18.19 -0.14 -7.00
CA LEU A 127 -18.85 -0.71 -8.18
C LEU A 127 -19.27 -2.16 -7.94
N MET A 128 -18.46 -2.95 -7.24
CA MET A 128 -18.80 -4.32 -6.85
C MET A 128 -20.02 -4.35 -5.93
N ALA A 129 -20.07 -3.44 -4.93
CA ALA A 129 -21.24 -3.30 -4.07
C ALA A 129 -22.50 -2.92 -4.86
N LEU A 130 -22.37 -1.97 -5.82
CA LEU A 130 -23.49 -1.60 -6.70
C LEU A 130 -23.98 -2.80 -7.53
N ARG A 131 -23.05 -3.58 -8.11
CA ARG A 131 -23.43 -4.78 -8.83
C ARG A 131 -24.13 -5.80 -7.95
N ASN A 132 -23.58 -6.08 -6.78
CA ASN A 132 -24.21 -7.01 -5.82
C ASN A 132 -25.62 -6.57 -5.48
N PHE A 133 -25.88 -5.26 -5.37
CA PHE A 133 -27.22 -4.73 -5.17
C PHE A 133 -28.19 -5.07 -6.32
N LEU A 134 -27.69 -5.11 -7.57
CA LEU A 134 -28.51 -5.46 -8.74
C LEU A 134 -28.73 -6.97 -8.89
N THR A 135 -27.78 -7.79 -8.42
CA THR A 135 -27.76 -9.24 -8.64
C THR A 135 -28.19 -10.08 -7.43
N SER A 136 -28.31 -9.47 -6.24
CA SER A 136 -28.71 -10.21 -5.04
C SER A 136 -30.22 -10.52 -5.07
N PRO A 137 -30.62 -11.80 -4.95
CA PRO A 137 -32.03 -12.18 -4.73
C PRO A 137 -32.46 -11.72 -3.33
N ASP A 138 -33.76 -11.73 -3.11
CA ASP A 138 -34.45 -11.44 -1.83
C ASP A 138 -34.26 -10.02 -1.26
N LEU A 139 -33.64 -9.11 -2.04
CA LEU A 139 -33.47 -7.73 -1.61
C LEU A 139 -34.71 -6.86 -1.94
N PHE A 140 -35.29 -7.05 -3.10
CA PHE A 140 -36.49 -6.34 -3.59
C PHE A 140 -37.66 -7.27 -3.91
N GLY A 141 -37.49 -8.55 -3.71
CA GLY A 141 -38.45 -9.62 -4.00
C GLY A 141 -37.74 -10.95 -4.17
N PRO A 142 -38.44 -12.02 -4.52
CA PRO A 142 -37.84 -13.37 -4.60
C PRO A 142 -36.81 -13.53 -5.74
N LYS A 143 -36.71 -12.54 -6.66
CA LYS A 143 -35.79 -12.51 -7.77
C LYS A 143 -34.88 -11.27 -7.67
N SER A 144 -33.67 -11.35 -8.21
CA SER A 144 -32.80 -10.20 -8.34
C SER A 144 -33.38 -9.14 -9.28
N LEU A 145 -32.88 -7.88 -9.19
CA LEU A 145 -33.30 -6.82 -10.11
C LEU A 145 -32.94 -7.16 -11.56
N GLU A 146 -31.81 -7.81 -11.78
CA GLU A 146 -31.35 -8.26 -13.10
C GLU A 146 -32.31 -9.28 -13.72
N GLU A 147 -32.81 -10.23 -12.91
CA GLU A 147 -33.80 -11.20 -13.35
C GLU A 147 -35.20 -10.59 -13.58
N MET A 148 -35.57 -9.57 -12.80
CA MET A 148 -36.85 -8.88 -12.96
C MET A 148 -36.89 -7.93 -14.15
N TYR A 149 -35.71 -7.33 -14.47
CA TYR A 149 -35.57 -6.35 -15.53
C TYR A 149 -34.39 -6.71 -16.47
N PRO A 150 -34.57 -7.61 -17.44
CA PRO A 150 -33.46 -8.04 -18.33
C PRO A 150 -32.77 -6.91 -19.09
N ALA A 151 -33.40 -5.74 -19.20
CA ALA A 151 -32.79 -4.56 -19.83
C ALA A 151 -31.54 -4.03 -19.08
N ILE A 152 -31.36 -4.38 -17.81
CA ILE A 152 -30.19 -3.95 -17.00
C ILE A 152 -29.05 -4.98 -17.02
N GLU A 153 -29.23 -6.17 -17.61
CA GLU A 153 -28.21 -7.22 -17.66
C GLU A 153 -26.90 -6.71 -18.26
N GLY A 154 -27.00 -5.99 -19.41
CA GLY A 154 -25.82 -5.40 -20.05
C GLY A 154 -25.09 -4.36 -19.18
N ILE A 155 -25.83 -3.56 -18.42
CA ILE A 155 -25.27 -2.59 -17.48
C ILE A 155 -24.59 -3.32 -16.33
N SER A 156 -25.23 -4.33 -15.78
CA SER A 156 -24.68 -5.19 -14.71
C SER A 156 -23.36 -5.85 -15.15
N ALA A 157 -23.31 -6.38 -16.38
CA ALA A 157 -22.09 -6.96 -16.96
C ALA A 157 -20.97 -5.93 -17.12
N MET A 158 -21.27 -4.72 -17.57
CA MET A 158 -20.28 -3.63 -17.66
C MET A 158 -19.77 -3.22 -16.27
N ILE A 159 -20.64 -3.11 -15.27
CA ILE A 159 -20.24 -2.81 -13.87
C ILE A 159 -19.37 -3.93 -13.35
N GLN A 160 -19.68 -5.20 -13.64
CA GLN A 160 -18.84 -6.34 -13.27
C GLN A 160 -17.43 -6.20 -13.79
N LEU A 161 -17.26 -5.90 -15.06
CA LEU A 161 -15.94 -5.70 -15.67
C LEU A 161 -15.17 -4.55 -15.01
N MET A 162 -15.81 -3.39 -14.85
CA MET A 162 -15.20 -2.21 -14.24
C MET A 162 -14.83 -2.45 -12.76
N SER A 163 -15.66 -3.20 -12.03
CA SER A 163 -15.40 -3.49 -10.61
C SER A 163 -14.28 -4.49 -10.42
N ALA A 164 -14.16 -5.49 -11.28
CA ALA A 164 -13.17 -6.56 -11.17
C ALA A 164 -11.77 -6.11 -11.61
N ALA A 165 -11.66 -5.21 -12.59
CA ALA A 165 -10.40 -4.83 -13.21
C ALA A 165 -9.32 -4.31 -12.22
N PRO A 166 -9.60 -3.40 -11.26
CA PRO A 166 -8.60 -2.93 -10.31
C PRO A 166 -8.01 -4.05 -9.43
N PHE A 167 -8.80 -5.06 -9.13
CA PHE A 167 -8.36 -6.20 -8.32
C PHE A 167 -7.62 -7.23 -9.18
N MET A 168 -8.11 -7.54 -10.38
CA MET A 168 -7.47 -8.46 -11.31
C MET A 168 -6.07 -7.98 -11.70
N PHE A 169 -5.93 -6.69 -12.01
CA PHE A 169 -4.68 -6.05 -12.40
C PHE A 169 -3.94 -5.38 -11.22
N LEU A 170 -4.29 -5.79 -9.98
CA LEU A 170 -3.60 -5.31 -8.78
C LEU A 170 -2.07 -5.48 -8.86
N PRO A 171 -1.50 -6.57 -9.41
CA PRO A 171 -0.07 -6.70 -9.64
C PRO A 171 0.56 -5.54 -10.41
N ILE A 172 -0.13 -4.98 -11.39
CA ILE A 172 0.36 -3.84 -12.18
C ILE A 172 0.40 -2.57 -11.31
N LEU A 173 -0.67 -2.30 -10.57
CA LEU A 173 -0.76 -1.14 -9.67
C LEU A 173 0.30 -1.22 -8.57
N VAL A 174 0.44 -2.40 -7.96
CA VAL A 174 1.48 -2.67 -6.96
C VAL A 174 2.86 -2.55 -7.57
N GLY A 175 3.06 -3.04 -8.79
CA GLY A 175 4.33 -2.95 -9.52
C GLY A 175 4.80 -1.50 -9.71
N ILE A 176 3.90 -0.60 -10.12
CA ILE A 176 4.16 0.83 -10.25
C ILE A 176 4.57 1.45 -8.92
N SER A 177 3.75 1.22 -7.89
CA SER A 177 3.93 1.84 -6.58
C SER A 177 5.16 1.30 -5.84
N ALA A 178 5.41 -0.02 -5.91
CA ALA A 178 6.58 -0.67 -5.33
C ALA A 178 7.88 -0.21 -6.02
N ALA A 179 7.89 -0.10 -7.36
CA ALA A 179 9.04 0.42 -8.10
C ALA A 179 9.39 1.84 -7.66
N LYS A 180 8.40 2.72 -7.53
CA LYS A 180 8.58 4.07 -6.98
C LYS A 180 9.21 4.01 -5.58
N ARG A 181 8.69 3.15 -4.71
CA ARG A 181 9.15 3.02 -3.32
C ARG A 181 10.56 2.44 -3.21
N PHE A 182 10.92 1.51 -4.08
CA PHE A 182 12.26 0.91 -4.12
C PHE A 182 13.27 1.73 -4.93
N GLY A 183 12.83 2.82 -5.57
CA GLY A 183 13.68 3.70 -6.40
C GLY A 183 14.11 3.04 -7.71
N ALA A 184 13.18 2.35 -8.36
CA ALA A 184 13.27 1.79 -9.71
C ALA A 184 12.32 2.53 -10.67
N ASN A 185 12.47 2.28 -11.97
CA ASN A 185 11.57 2.83 -12.96
C ASN A 185 10.15 2.26 -12.81
N GLN A 186 9.17 3.12 -12.62
CA GLN A 186 7.77 2.74 -12.39
C GLN A 186 7.16 1.98 -13.57
N PHE A 187 7.55 2.30 -14.79
CA PHE A 187 7.06 1.62 -16.00
C PHE A 187 7.66 0.21 -16.13
N LEU A 188 8.90 0.00 -15.67
CA LEU A 188 9.46 -1.34 -15.59
C LEU A 188 8.77 -2.17 -14.48
N GLY A 189 8.42 -1.54 -13.37
CA GLY A 189 7.58 -2.17 -12.34
C GLY A 189 6.21 -2.57 -12.88
N ALA A 190 5.57 -1.69 -13.66
CA ALA A 190 4.33 -2.02 -14.37
C ALA A 190 4.51 -3.21 -15.32
N ALA A 191 5.60 -3.22 -16.11
CA ALA A 191 5.90 -4.31 -17.05
C ALA A 191 6.04 -5.66 -16.35
N ILE A 192 6.70 -5.72 -15.18
CA ILE A 192 6.76 -6.96 -14.38
C ILE A 192 5.35 -7.37 -13.91
N GLY A 193 4.52 -6.43 -13.43
CA GLY A 193 3.13 -6.72 -13.08
C GLY A 193 2.32 -7.27 -14.26
N MET A 194 2.48 -6.70 -15.46
CA MET A 194 1.84 -7.18 -16.71
C MET A 194 2.30 -8.58 -17.09
N ILE A 195 3.62 -8.84 -17.04
CA ILE A 195 4.20 -10.17 -17.33
C ILE A 195 3.61 -11.23 -16.39
N MET A 196 3.41 -10.88 -15.11
CA MET A 196 2.88 -11.80 -14.11
C MET A 196 1.38 -12.05 -14.21
N THR A 197 0.63 -11.21 -14.94
CA THR A 197 -0.83 -11.28 -15.07
C THR A 197 -1.30 -11.48 -16.50
N THR A 198 -0.37 -11.76 -17.41
CA THR A 198 -0.72 -11.95 -18.82
C THR A 198 -1.71 -13.10 -18.99
N PRO A 199 -2.75 -12.98 -19.81
CA PRO A 199 -3.74 -14.04 -20.05
C PRO A 199 -3.13 -15.30 -20.70
N ASP A 200 -1.98 -15.16 -21.37
CA ASP A 200 -1.27 -16.28 -22.02
C ASP A 200 -0.65 -17.26 -21.00
N LEU A 201 -0.65 -16.93 -19.71
CA LEU A 201 -0.28 -17.86 -18.65
C LEU A 201 -1.40 -18.88 -18.44
N GLY A 202 -1.17 -20.12 -18.87
CA GLY A 202 -2.18 -21.17 -18.93
C GLY A 202 -2.60 -21.78 -17.58
N GLY A 203 -1.99 -21.33 -16.50
CA GLY A 203 -2.28 -21.83 -15.16
C GLY A 203 -1.27 -22.84 -14.63
N ALA A 204 -1.45 -23.25 -13.36
CA ALA A 204 -0.47 -24.09 -12.65
C ALA A 204 -0.33 -25.52 -13.19
N SER A 205 -1.21 -25.94 -14.07
CA SER A 205 -1.15 -27.25 -14.74
C SER A 205 -0.35 -27.26 -16.04
N GLU A 206 -0.02 -26.10 -16.58
CA GLU A 206 0.81 -25.95 -17.77
C GLU A 206 2.25 -25.59 -17.40
N TYR A 207 3.21 -26.11 -18.17
CA TYR A 207 4.63 -25.98 -17.86
C TYR A 207 5.44 -25.55 -19.06
N TRP A 208 6.43 -24.69 -18.82
CA TRP A 208 7.55 -24.48 -19.74
C TRP A 208 8.66 -25.47 -19.41
N ASN A 209 9.22 -26.11 -20.43
CA ASN A 209 10.44 -26.91 -20.26
C ASN A 209 11.67 -26.02 -20.45
N VAL A 210 12.29 -25.62 -19.35
CA VAL A 210 13.47 -24.75 -19.34
C VAL A 210 14.68 -25.58 -18.92
N PHE A 211 15.54 -25.96 -19.88
CA PHE A 211 16.74 -26.80 -19.66
C PHE A 211 16.47 -28.08 -18.86
N GLY A 212 15.32 -28.71 -19.11
CA GLY A 212 14.92 -29.95 -18.42
C GLY A 212 14.15 -29.73 -17.10
N TYR A 213 13.96 -28.48 -16.66
CA TYR A 213 13.12 -28.17 -15.53
C TYR A 213 11.71 -27.78 -16.00
N HIS A 214 10.70 -28.27 -15.29
CA HIS A 214 9.30 -27.89 -15.53
C HIS A 214 8.96 -26.67 -14.71
N VAL A 215 8.81 -25.53 -15.37
CA VAL A 215 8.42 -24.25 -14.75
C VAL A 215 6.93 -24.04 -14.97
N ALA A 216 6.14 -23.97 -13.88
CA ALA A 216 4.71 -23.79 -13.96
C ALA A 216 4.33 -22.41 -14.53
N GLN A 217 3.33 -22.40 -15.44
CA GLN A 217 2.77 -21.16 -16.01
C GLN A 217 1.74 -20.56 -15.08
N THR A 218 2.18 -20.13 -13.90
CA THR A 218 1.27 -19.60 -12.89
C THR A 218 0.90 -18.16 -13.18
N ASN A 219 -0.41 -17.88 -13.29
CA ASN A 219 -0.93 -16.52 -13.34
C ASN A 219 -1.03 -15.94 -11.92
N TYR A 220 -0.42 -14.76 -11.73
CA TYR A 220 -0.36 -14.08 -10.42
C TYR A 220 -1.40 -12.94 -10.31
N ALA A 221 -2.47 -12.96 -11.11
CA ALA A 221 -3.60 -12.06 -10.94
C ALA A 221 -4.09 -12.07 -9.49
N TYR A 222 -4.54 -10.94 -8.99
CA TYR A 222 -4.98 -10.74 -7.60
C TYR A 222 -3.89 -10.88 -6.51
N GLN A 223 -2.66 -11.27 -6.87
CA GLN A 223 -1.60 -11.53 -5.89
C GLN A 223 -0.69 -10.30 -5.71
N VAL A 224 -0.22 -10.10 -4.49
CA VAL A 224 0.61 -8.94 -4.12
C VAL A 224 2.03 -9.35 -3.76
N ILE A 225 2.19 -10.36 -2.90
CA ILE A 225 3.48 -10.74 -2.32
C ILE A 225 4.51 -11.12 -3.38
N PRO A 226 4.18 -11.96 -4.39
CA PRO A 226 5.11 -12.30 -5.46
C PRO A 226 5.58 -11.07 -6.24
N VAL A 227 4.67 -10.12 -6.47
CA VAL A 227 4.97 -8.88 -7.21
C VAL A 227 5.92 -7.97 -6.43
N LEU A 228 5.72 -7.82 -5.11
CA LEU A 228 6.62 -7.04 -4.26
C LEU A 228 8.05 -7.59 -4.30
N ALA A 229 8.20 -8.91 -4.22
CA ALA A 229 9.50 -9.56 -4.29
C ALA A 229 10.14 -9.40 -5.68
N ALA A 230 9.36 -9.56 -6.76
CA ALA A 230 9.82 -9.39 -8.13
C ALA A 230 10.28 -7.94 -8.39
N VAL A 231 9.50 -6.95 -7.99
CA VAL A 231 9.85 -5.53 -8.19
C VAL A 231 11.01 -5.09 -7.29
N TRP A 232 11.16 -5.66 -6.11
CA TRP A 232 12.36 -5.46 -5.30
C TRP A 232 13.62 -5.98 -6.05
N LEU A 233 13.56 -7.19 -6.61
CA LEU A 233 14.65 -7.74 -7.43
C LEU A 233 14.93 -6.85 -8.65
N LEU A 234 13.89 -6.41 -9.36
CA LEU A 234 14.00 -5.45 -10.48
C LEU A 234 14.80 -4.22 -10.05
N SER A 235 14.47 -3.63 -8.89
CA SER A 235 15.14 -2.43 -8.40
C SER A 235 16.62 -2.63 -8.10
N VAL A 236 16.99 -3.81 -7.62
CA VAL A 236 18.39 -4.18 -7.37
C VAL A 236 19.15 -4.32 -8.68
N LEU A 237 18.57 -5.01 -9.65
CA LEU A 237 19.18 -5.25 -10.96
C LEU A 237 19.33 -3.95 -11.77
N GLU A 238 18.27 -3.12 -11.80
CA GLU A 238 18.30 -1.83 -12.50
C GLU A 238 19.43 -0.94 -11.96
N LYS A 239 19.51 -0.79 -10.63
CA LYS A 239 20.60 -0.03 -9.98
C LYS A 239 21.98 -0.63 -10.22
N PHE A 240 22.07 -1.94 -10.28
CA PHE A 240 23.34 -2.64 -10.56
C PHE A 240 23.80 -2.37 -11.98
N PHE A 241 22.92 -2.48 -12.98
CA PHE A 241 23.28 -2.27 -14.39
C PHE A 241 23.56 -0.80 -14.68
N HIS A 242 22.77 0.14 -14.17
CA HIS A 242 23.05 1.58 -14.30
C HIS A 242 24.44 1.99 -13.80
N LYS A 243 24.97 1.28 -12.79
CA LYS A 243 26.32 1.56 -12.27
C LYS A 243 27.44 0.91 -13.09
N ARG A 244 27.13 -0.10 -13.90
CA ARG A 244 28.11 -0.92 -14.60
C ARG A 244 28.15 -0.68 -16.10
N LEU A 245 27.06 -0.30 -16.70
CA LEU A 245 26.97 -0.09 -18.15
C LEU A 245 27.41 1.33 -18.54
N PRO A 246 28.15 1.50 -19.65
CA PRO A 246 28.43 2.81 -20.21
C PRO A 246 27.14 3.52 -20.62
N SER A 247 27.09 4.85 -20.45
CA SER A 247 25.89 5.67 -20.73
C SER A 247 25.34 5.51 -22.16
N SER A 248 26.19 5.17 -23.14
CA SER A 248 25.79 4.96 -24.52
C SER A 248 24.87 3.74 -24.75
N VAL A 249 24.94 2.72 -23.88
CA VAL A 249 24.15 1.49 -23.99
C VAL A 249 23.20 1.30 -22.81
N ASP A 250 23.38 2.05 -21.74
CA ASP A 250 22.63 1.94 -20.49
C ASP A 250 21.12 2.07 -20.70
N PHE A 251 20.69 3.06 -21.47
CA PHE A 251 19.27 3.32 -21.77
C PHE A 251 18.54 2.11 -22.37
N THR A 252 19.24 1.29 -23.16
CA THR A 252 18.65 0.13 -23.86
C THR A 252 18.85 -1.17 -23.07
N PHE A 253 20.05 -1.41 -22.59
CA PHE A 253 20.40 -2.71 -21.99
C PHE A 253 20.00 -2.83 -20.53
N THR A 254 19.98 -1.75 -19.76
CA THR A 254 19.54 -1.82 -18.35
C THR A 254 18.07 -2.25 -18.23
N PRO A 255 17.09 -1.64 -18.93
CA PRO A 255 15.71 -2.12 -18.88
C PRO A 255 15.57 -3.56 -19.40
N LEU A 256 16.21 -3.88 -20.53
CA LEU A 256 16.14 -5.20 -21.15
C LEU A 256 16.63 -6.29 -20.19
N LEU A 257 17.85 -6.15 -19.66
CA LEU A 257 18.46 -7.16 -18.79
C LEU A 257 17.72 -7.25 -17.44
N SER A 258 17.31 -6.11 -16.88
CA SER A 258 16.60 -6.08 -15.60
C SER A 258 15.25 -6.78 -15.70
N VAL A 259 14.45 -6.51 -16.73
CA VAL A 259 13.14 -7.15 -16.94
C VAL A 259 13.31 -8.62 -17.25
N MET A 260 14.22 -8.96 -18.15
CA MET A 260 14.48 -10.34 -18.56
C MET A 260 14.90 -11.22 -17.35
N ILE A 261 15.91 -10.80 -16.60
CA ILE A 261 16.40 -11.57 -15.44
C ILE A 261 15.33 -11.63 -14.36
N THR A 262 14.66 -10.51 -14.06
CA THR A 262 13.57 -10.49 -13.09
C THR A 262 12.45 -11.44 -13.50
N GLY A 263 12.03 -11.43 -14.76
CA GLY A 263 10.99 -12.32 -15.27
C GLY A 263 11.36 -13.80 -15.10
N PHE A 264 12.56 -14.20 -15.53
CA PHE A 264 13.04 -15.58 -15.33
C PHE A 264 13.10 -15.99 -13.86
N VAL A 265 13.69 -15.17 -13.01
CA VAL A 265 13.80 -15.47 -11.57
C VAL A 265 12.41 -15.47 -10.90
N THR A 266 11.50 -14.64 -11.38
CA THR A 266 10.13 -14.60 -10.85
C THR A 266 9.42 -15.92 -11.13
N PHE A 267 9.41 -16.43 -12.36
CA PHE A 267 8.71 -17.68 -12.66
C PHE A 267 9.41 -18.92 -12.10
N THR A 268 10.75 -18.92 -12.03
CA THR A 268 11.51 -20.10 -11.60
C THR A 268 11.67 -20.21 -10.08
N VAL A 269 11.77 -19.09 -9.37
CA VAL A 269 12.13 -19.06 -7.95
C VAL A 269 11.14 -18.27 -7.11
N ILE A 270 10.98 -16.96 -7.38
CA ILE A 270 10.22 -16.07 -6.51
C ILE A 270 8.76 -16.51 -6.44
N GLY A 271 8.13 -16.74 -7.60
CA GLY A 271 6.73 -17.13 -7.69
C GLY A 271 6.41 -18.41 -6.92
N PRO A 272 7.08 -19.53 -7.22
CA PRO A 272 6.87 -20.77 -6.47
C PRO A 272 7.08 -20.65 -4.97
N VAL A 273 8.16 -19.96 -4.53
CA VAL A 273 8.44 -19.75 -3.10
C VAL A 273 7.36 -18.90 -2.43
N MET A 274 6.92 -17.83 -3.09
CA MET A 274 5.88 -16.95 -2.56
C MET A 274 4.50 -17.62 -2.55
N LEU A 275 4.20 -18.48 -3.52
CA LEU A 275 3.00 -19.31 -3.50
C LEU A 275 3.02 -20.32 -2.35
N MET A 276 4.16 -20.98 -2.10
CA MET A 276 4.29 -21.87 -0.94
C MET A 276 4.05 -21.12 0.37
N LEU A 277 4.58 -19.91 0.50
CA LEU A 277 4.34 -19.05 1.66
C LEU A 277 2.86 -18.67 1.79
N SER A 278 2.22 -18.26 0.70
CA SER A 278 0.79 -17.93 0.66
C SER A 278 -0.07 -19.13 1.06
N ASN A 279 0.21 -20.30 0.51
CA ASN A 279 -0.49 -21.54 0.84
C ASN A 279 -0.31 -21.92 2.31
N ALA A 280 0.92 -21.83 2.84
CA ALA A 280 1.18 -22.12 4.25
C ALA A 280 0.39 -21.22 5.21
N ILE A 281 0.20 -19.95 4.85
CA ILE A 281 -0.62 -19.00 5.63
C ILE A 281 -2.10 -19.42 5.53
N THR A 282 -2.56 -19.77 4.35
CA THR A 282 -3.92 -20.29 4.09
C THR A 282 -4.20 -21.53 4.93
N ASP A 283 -3.32 -22.52 4.84
CA ASP A 283 -3.43 -23.78 5.59
C ASP A 283 -3.43 -23.51 7.10
N GLY A 284 -2.63 -22.54 7.55
CA GLY A 284 -2.60 -22.10 8.94
C GLY A 284 -3.95 -21.53 9.42
N ILE A 285 -4.63 -20.73 8.58
CA ILE A 285 -5.96 -20.18 8.89
C ILE A 285 -7.01 -21.28 8.95
N VAL A 286 -7.00 -22.19 7.98
CA VAL A 286 -7.92 -23.34 7.95
C VAL A 286 -7.68 -24.26 9.14
N TRP A 287 -6.42 -24.54 9.47
CA TRP A 287 -6.06 -25.31 10.65
C TRP A 287 -6.53 -24.63 11.94
N LEU A 288 -6.36 -23.33 12.06
CA LEU A 288 -6.80 -22.55 13.23
C LEU A 288 -8.32 -22.68 13.40
N TYR A 289 -9.08 -22.57 12.31
CA TYR A 289 -10.54 -22.78 12.33
C TYR A 289 -10.92 -24.19 12.80
N ASN A 290 -10.34 -25.20 12.18
CA ASN A 290 -10.68 -26.59 12.46
C ASN A 290 -10.29 -27.04 13.89
N THR A 291 -9.22 -26.46 14.46
CA THR A 291 -8.70 -26.88 15.76
C THR A 291 -9.33 -26.12 16.92
N THR A 292 -9.54 -24.82 16.77
CA THR A 292 -9.94 -23.93 17.89
C THR A 292 -11.35 -23.37 17.74
N GLY A 293 -12.03 -23.62 16.62
CA GLY A 293 -13.40 -23.18 16.34
C GLY A 293 -13.59 -21.67 16.50
N PHE A 294 -14.55 -21.26 17.33
CA PHE A 294 -14.91 -19.84 17.50
C PHE A 294 -13.78 -18.99 18.11
N ILE A 295 -12.90 -19.57 18.93
CA ILE A 295 -11.75 -18.86 19.54
C ILE A 295 -10.75 -18.51 18.44
N GLY A 296 -10.44 -19.45 17.54
CA GLY A 296 -9.57 -19.22 16.41
C GLY A 296 -10.12 -18.16 15.46
N MET A 297 -11.41 -18.17 15.25
CA MET A 297 -12.09 -17.16 14.43
C MET A 297 -12.07 -15.78 15.09
N GLY A 298 -12.14 -15.71 16.41
CA GLY A 298 -11.95 -14.48 17.17
C GLY A 298 -10.53 -13.92 17.00
N ILE A 299 -9.52 -14.77 17.06
CA ILE A 299 -8.11 -14.38 16.81
C ILE A 299 -7.93 -13.94 15.35
N PHE A 300 -8.45 -14.70 14.39
CA PHE A 300 -8.40 -14.38 12.97
C PHE A 300 -9.06 -13.03 12.69
N GLY A 301 -10.29 -12.80 13.16
CA GLY A 301 -11.01 -11.54 12.99
C GLY A 301 -10.31 -10.36 13.67
N GLY A 302 -9.73 -10.56 14.85
CA GLY A 302 -8.94 -9.55 15.56
C GLY A 302 -7.64 -9.17 14.87
N THR A 303 -7.01 -10.13 14.19
CA THR A 303 -5.78 -9.90 13.40
C THR A 303 -6.05 -9.56 11.93
N TYR A 304 -7.29 -9.65 11.48
CA TYR A 304 -7.67 -9.47 10.08
C TYR A 304 -7.17 -8.15 9.48
N SER A 305 -7.20 -7.06 10.24
CA SER A 305 -6.67 -5.76 9.79
C SER A 305 -5.19 -5.82 9.44
N LEU A 306 -4.40 -6.56 10.21
CA LEU A 306 -2.96 -6.76 9.94
C LEU A 306 -2.77 -7.61 8.69
N ILE A 307 -3.59 -8.65 8.51
CA ILE A 307 -3.59 -9.51 7.33
C ILE A 307 -3.92 -8.69 6.07
N VAL A 308 -4.92 -7.81 6.15
CA VAL A 308 -5.28 -6.90 5.05
C VAL A 308 -4.13 -5.98 4.69
N MET A 309 -3.42 -5.43 5.66
CA MET A 309 -2.26 -4.56 5.42
C MET A 309 -1.10 -5.26 4.71
N THR A 310 -0.94 -6.57 4.90
CA THR A 310 0.07 -7.36 4.19
C THR A 310 -0.33 -7.74 2.77
N GLY A 311 -1.59 -7.52 2.39
CA GLY A 311 -2.14 -7.94 1.11
C GLY A 311 -2.45 -9.45 1.02
N LEU A 312 -2.21 -10.24 2.08
CA LEU A 312 -2.47 -11.69 2.12
C LEU A 312 -3.94 -12.03 1.94
N HIS A 313 -4.85 -11.13 2.37
CA HIS A 313 -6.29 -11.31 2.19
C HIS A 313 -6.69 -11.48 0.71
N GLN A 314 -5.87 -11.07 -0.25
CA GLN A 314 -6.13 -11.28 -1.67
C GLN A 314 -6.02 -12.76 -2.10
N SER A 315 -5.42 -13.60 -1.27
CA SER A 315 -5.41 -15.05 -1.47
C SER A 315 -6.69 -15.75 -0.98
N PHE A 316 -7.51 -15.06 -0.17
CA PHE A 316 -8.71 -15.64 0.44
C PHE A 316 -9.80 -16.03 -0.55
N PRO A 317 -10.05 -15.34 -1.68
CA PRO A 317 -11.02 -15.79 -2.66
C PRO A 317 -10.78 -17.23 -3.17
N ALA A 318 -9.53 -17.66 -3.22
CA ALA A 318 -9.20 -19.04 -3.57
C ALA A 318 -9.65 -20.03 -2.47
N ILE A 319 -9.44 -19.66 -1.20
CA ILE A 319 -9.88 -20.45 -0.03
C ILE A 319 -11.40 -20.46 0.03
N GLU A 320 -12.03 -19.31 -0.10
CA GLU A 320 -13.49 -19.13 -0.09
C GLU A 320 -14.16 -20.00 -1.15
N THR A 321 -13.57 -20.02 -2.36
CA THR A 321 -14.06 -20.88 -3.45
C THR A 321 -13.95 -22.37 -3.10
N GLN A 322 -12.85 -22.80 -2.48
CA GLN A 322 -12.64 -24.19 -2.06
C GLN A 322 -13.61 -24.56 -0.93
N LEU A 323 -13.78 -23.70 0.07
CA LEU A 323 -14.72 -23.90 1.17
C LEU A 323 -16.16 -23.99 0.67
N LEU A 324 -16.53 -23.11 -0.27
CA LEU A 324 -17.87 -23.11 -0.86
C LEU A 324 -18.13 -24.35 -1.70
N SER A 325 -17.11 -24.82 -2.44
CA SER A 325 -17.22 -26.08 -3.21
C SER A 325 -17.40 -27.27 -2.29
N ALA A 326 -16.58 -27.38 -1.24
CA ALA A 326 -16.68 -28.44 -0.25
C ALA A 326 -18.03 -28.44 0.47
N TRP A 327 -18.56 -27.25 0.80
CA TRP A 327 -19.87 -27.12 1.41
C TRP A 327 -21.00 -27.57 0.49
N ARG A 328 -20.95 -27.26 -0.81
CA ARG A 328 -21.91 -27.75 -1.81
C ARG A 328 -21.90 -29.26 -1.96
N GLU A 329 -20.77 -29.89 -1.73
CA GLU A 329 -20.60 -31.35 -1.72
C GLU A 329 -20.99 -31.99 -0.37
N GLY A 330 -21.44 -31.18 0.59
CA GLY A 330 -21.81 -31.62 1.94
C GLY A 330 -20.61 -31.86 2.86
N ILE A 331 -19.45 -31.37 2.50
CA ILE A 331 -18.19 -31.51 3.24
C ILE A 331 -17.80 -30.12 3.78
N GLY A 332 -17.68 -29.98 5.10
CA GLY A 332 -17.12 -28.77 5.73
C GLY A 332 -18.20 -27.77 6.22
N TYR A 333 -17.75 -26.56 6.56
CA TYR A 333 -18.50 -25.58 7.36
C TYR A 333 -18.93 -24.33 6.58
N GLY A 334 -18.92 -24.34 5.28
CA GLY A 334 -19.21 -23.15 4.48
C GLY A 334 -18.10 -22.11 4.51
N ASP A 335 -18.35 -20.95 3.92
CA ASP A 335 -17.36 -19.86 3.82
C ASP A 335 -17.30 -19.03 5.10
N PHE A 336 -16.56 -19.51 6.08
CA PHE A 336 -16.34 -18.80 7.35
C PHE A 336 -15.39 -17.61 7.20
N VAL A 337 -14.47 -17.63 6.22
CA VAL A 337 -13.49 -16.58 5.99
C VAL A 337 -14.18 -15.27 5.63
N PHE A 338 -15.11 -15.33 4.67
CA PHE A 338 -15.89 -14.17 4.25
C PHE A 338 -16.71 -13.57 5.39
N VAL A 339 -17.36 -14.40 6.20
CA VAL A 339 -18.20 -13.95 7.32
C VAL A 339 -17.36 -13.21 8.36
N VAL A 340 -16.23 -13.81 8.78
CA VAL A 340 -15.34 -13.20 9.78
C VAL A 340 -14.68 -11.94 9.25
N ALA A 341 -14.24 -11.95 8.00
CA ALA A 341 -13.66 -10.79 7.33
C ALA A 341 -14.67 -9.62 7.25
N SER A 342 -15.91 -9.90 6.88
CA SER A 342 -16.98 -8.91 6.80
C SER A 342 -17.28 -8.30 8.17
N MET A 343 -17.39 -9.13 9.21
CA MET A 343 -17.58 -8.65 10.59
C MET A 343 -16.41 -7.80 11.10
N ALA A 344 -15.17 -8.19 10.80
CA ALA A 344 -13.99 -7.42 11.17
C ALA A 344 -13.99 -6.03 10.50
N ASN A 345 -14.37 -5.95 9.21
CA ASN A 345 -14.48 -4.68 8.49
C ASN A 345 -15.57 -3.78 9.07
N VAL A 346 -16.74 -4.33 9.41
CA VAL A 346 -17.82 -3.57 10.06
C VAL A 346 -17.39 -3.06 11.43
N ALA A 347 -16.73 -3.90 12.24
CA ALA A 347 -16.22 -3.51 13.55
C ALA A 347 -15.17 -2.37 13.45
N GLN A 348 -14.28 -2.41 12.45
CA GLN A 348 -13.32 -1.33 12.19
C GLN A 348 -14.02 -0.02 11.80
N GLY A 349 -15.03 -0.09 10.95
CA GLY A 349 -15.85 1.07 10.56
C GLY A 349 -16.52 1.70 11.79
N ALA A 350 -17.15 0.89 12.63
CA ALA A 350 -17.77 1.34 13.88
C ALA A 350 -16.77 1.95 14.86
N ALA A 351 -15.61 1.32 15.05
CA ALA A 351 -14.54 1.82 15.92
C ALA A 351 -14.02 3.19 15.45
N LYS A 352 -13.87 3.39 14.13
CA LYS A 352 -13.46 4.67 13.55
C LYS A 352 -14.48 5.78 13.83
N ILE A 353 -15.77 5.49 13.66
CA ILE A 353 -16.86 6.44 13.93
C ILE A 353 -16.88 6.81 15.42
N LEU A 354 -16.76 5.82 16.32
CA LEU A 354 -16.71 6.05 17.76
C LEU A 354 -15.52 6.91 18.16
N LYS A 355 -14.32 6.58 17.63
CA LYS A 355 -13.11 7.39 17.87
C LYS A 355 -13.29 8.84 17.40
N GLN A 356 -13.88 9.05 16.23
CA GLN A 356 -14.13 10.38 15.70
C GLN A 356 -15.13 11.16 16.57
N LYS A 357 -16.22 10.53 17.04
CA LYS A 357 -17.19 11.14 17.97
C LYS A 357 -16.52 11.52 19.29
N VAL A 358 -15.72 10.63 19.87
CA VAL A 358 -14.98 10.91 21.12
C VAL A 358 -14.02 12.09 20.94
N LEU A 359 -13.28 12.14 19.83
CA LEU A 359 -12.38 13.26 19.55
C LEU A 359 -13.11 14.59 19.39
N LEU A 360 -14.26 14.60 18.69
CA LEU A 360 -15.10 15.79 18.54
C LEU A 360 -15.65 16.27 19.90
N HIS A 361 -16.06 15.33 20.76
CA HIS A 361 -16.55 15.66 22.10
C HIS A 361 -15.43 16.23 23.00
N LEU A 362 -14.21 15.68 22.92
CA LEU A 362 -13.04 16.19 23.63
C LEU A 362 -12.57 17.56 23.13
N GLN A 363 -12.86 17.90 21.86
CA GLN A 363 -12.57 19.19 21.27
C GLN A 363 -13.68 20.25 21.54
N GLY A 364 -14.70 19.92 22.33
CA GLY A 364 -15.77 20.84 22.70
C GLY A 364 -16.78 21.11 21.57
N TYR A 365 -16.79 20.32 20.52
CA TYR A 365 -17.76 20.44 19.43
C TYR A 365 -19.11 19.84 19.88
N GLN A 366 -20.07 20.67 20.20
CA GLN A 366 -21.48 20.26 20.37
C GLN A 366 -22.12 20.22 18.96
N PRO A 367 -22.65 19.09 18.49
CA PRO A 367 -23.44 19.09 17.27
C PRO A 367 -24.76 19.85 17.54
N PHE A 368 -25.12 20.73 16.63
CA PHE A 368 -26.43 21.35 16.55
C PHE A 368 -27.51 20.34 16.30
#